data_4e7d9156168e5d9ab4571a386158995d
#
_entry.id   4e7d9156168e5d9ab4571a386158995d
#
_cell.length_a   1.000
_cell.length_b   1.000
_cell.length_c   1.000
_cell.angle_alpha   90.00
_cell.angle_beta   90.00
_cell.angle_gamma   90.00
#
_symmetry.space_group_name_H-M   'P 1'
#
loop_
_entity.id
_entity.type
_entity.pdbx_description
1 polymer ?
#
loop_
_entity_poly.entity_id
_entity_poly.type
_entity_poly.pdbx_seq_one_letter_code
_entity_poly.pdbx_strand_id
1 'polypeptide(L)'
;MGAVVGVVGCGRWGLNHLKTLSELKTRGLISAIHACDIQPRKLVEASKYADTFCTDWQTLVTNHHLDIVAIVTPADTHHDLAISLLDYCRAVFIEKPIGLSREEASSIIAKVQQTDSKLLVGHILRFHDAINEAIEIITTGEIGELQKIEFNRITNRQPPDNPNIFEAMAIHGIDTACYSFGELEPSTLSVSNLALNANKYPINAKLSLTFPGMKEACIEVGWNGNEENREIKYFGASGTILVETSTSSKLIIKTLGKERIWVIDNSELPLMKEWQYLLQPLNNASQQAIYPPPEAIIRSIKWIELANHKIQNTSTELDESIE
;
A
#
# COMPACT_ATOMS: atom_id res chain seq x y z
N MET A 1 23.91 7.00 15.90
CA MET A 1 22.72 7.41 16.66
C MET A 1 21.49 6.92 15.94
N GLY A 2 20.44 6.52 16.66
CA GLY A 2 19.18 6.12 16.02
C GLY A 2 18.47 7.32 15.38
N ALA A 3 17.59 7.07 14.42
CA ALA A 3 16.85 8.10 13.70
C ALA A 3 15.83 8.83 14.62
N VAL A 4 15.54 10.09 14.34
CA VAL A 4 14.44 10.87 14.91
C VAL A 4 13.28 10.88 13.91
N VAL A 5 12.11 10.41 14.33
CA VAL A 5 10.97 10.19 13.45
C VAL A 5 9.76 11.01 13.87
N GLY A 6 9.18 11.76 12.92
CA GLY A 6 7.89 12.43 13.06
C GLY A 6 6.78 11.62 12.39
N VAL A 7 5.62 11.45 13.03
CA VAL A 7 4.44 10.81 12.44
C VAL A 7 3.31 11.81 12.39
N VAL A 8 2.85 12.15 11.21
CA VAL A 8 1.71 13.05 10.95
C VAL A 8 0.50 12.22 10.56
N GLY A 9 -0.54 12.27 11.40
CA GLY A 9 -1.73 11.42 11.32
C GLY A 9 -1.67 10.26 12.31
N CYS A 10 -2.47 10.34 13.39
CA CYS A 10 -2.55 9.34 14.45
C CYS A 10 -3.87 8.55 14.41
N GLY A 11 -4.42 8.35 13.20
CA GLY A 11 -5.55 7.47 12.97
C GLY A 11 -5.18 5.99 13.15
N ARG A 12 -6.05 5.09 12.71
CA ARG A 12 -5.83 3.63 12.86
C ARG A 12 -4.46 3.17 12.30
N TRP A 13 -4.08 3.63 11.10
CA TRP A 13 -2.79 3.29 10.51
C TRP A 13 -1.65 4.02 11.21
N GLY A 14 -1.81 5.29 11.55
CA GLY A 14 -0.82 6.03 12.33
C GLY A 14 -0.47 5.35 13.65
N LEU A 15 -1.44 4.77 14.35
CA LEU A 15 -1.18 3.97 15.55
C LEU A 15 -0.40 2.69 15.25
N ASN A 16 -0.61 2.04 14.09
CA ASN A 16 0.20 0.88 13.70
C ASN A 16 1.65 1.30 13.43
N HIS A 17 1.86 2.43 12.73
CA HIS A 17 3.20 2.99 12.54
C HIS A 17 3.88 3.31 13.88
N LEU A 18 3.20 4.01 14.77
CA LEU A 18 3.73 4.37 16.09
C LEU A 18 4.12 3.15 16.93
N LYS A 19 3.31 2.07 16.90
CA LYS A 19 3.64 0.80 17.57
C LYS A 19 4.90 0.16 16.99
N THR A 20 4.99 0.09 15.66
CA THR A 20 6.16 -0.46 14.96
C THR A 20 7.41 0.36 15.25
N LEU A 21 7.30 1.70 15.23
CA LEU A 21 8.40 2.60 15.55
C LEU A 21 8.85 2.46 17.01
N SER A 22 7.92 2.30 17.94
CA SER A 22 8.24 2.05 19.37
C SER A 22 9.03 0.75 19.55
N GLU A 23 8.70 -0.30 18.80
CA GLU A 23 9.47 -1.55 18.79
C GLU A 23 10.87 -1.34 18.21
N LEU A 24 11.00 -0.61 17.08
CA LEU A 24 12.28 -0.27 16.47
C LEU A 24 13.14 0.61 17.39
N LYS A 25 12.51 1.48 18.18
CA LYS A 25 13.18 2.26 19.21
C LYS A 25 13.75 1.36 20.32
N THR A 26 12.99 0.35 20.75
CA THR A 26 13.48 -0.64 21.72
C THR A 26 14.67 -1.44 21.17
N ARG A 27 14.71 -1.68 19.85
CA ARG A 27 15.84 -2.30 19.15
C ARG A 27 17.02 -1.36 18.91
N GLY A 28 16.94 -0.06 19.32
CA GLY A 28 18.00 0.94 19.19
C GLY A 28 18.16 1.57 17.81
N LEU A 29 17.24 1.31 16.87
CA LEU A 29 17.27 1.87 15.51
C LEU A 29 16.69 3.29 15.45
N ILE A 30 15.83 3.63 16.39
CA ILE A 30 15.18 4.95 16.51
C ILE A 30 15.55 5.54 17.86
N SER A 31 15.87 6.84 17.90
CA SER A 31 16.21 7.58 19.10
C SER A 31 15.02 8.33 19.71
N ALA A 32 14.14 8.89 18.85
CA ALA A 32 12.95 9.62 19.27
C ALA A 32 11.80 9.48 18.27
N ILE A 33 10.57 9.52 18.81
CA ILE A 33 9.32 9.45 18.05
C ILE A 33 8.45 10.64 18.47
N HIS A 34 8.02 11.43 17.49
CA HIS A 34 7.17 12.60 17.69
C HIS A 34 5.88 12.43 16.91
N ALA A 35 4.72 12.57 17.56
CA ALA A 35 3.40 12.36 16.95
C ALA A 35 2.69 13.70 16.70
N CYS A 36 1.99 13.82 15.57
CA CYS A 36 1.18 14.98 15.23
C CYS A 36 -0.18 14.54 14.68
N ASP A 37 -1.26 15.09 15.20
CA ASP A 37 -2.61 14.95 14.64
C ASP A 37 -3.46 16.18 14.99
N ILE A 38 -4.14 16.76 13.99
CA ILE A 38 -5.02 17.93 14.18
C ILE A 38 -6.17 17.68 15.18
N GLN A 39 -6.48 16.41 15.47
CA GLN A 39 -7.50 16.01 16.43
C GLN A 39 -6.86 15.60 17.75
N PRO A 40 -6.91 16.43 18.82
CA PRO A 40 -6.25 16.12 20.09
C PRO A 40 -6.66 14.79 20.71
N ARG A 41 -7.90 14.34 20.46
CA ARG A 41 -8.40 13.03 20.95
C ARG A 41 -7.59 11.83 20.43
N LYS A 42 -7.02 11.93 19.21
CA LYS A 42 -6.20 10.85 18.63
C LYS A 42 -4.80 10.79 19.26
N LEU A 43 -4.33 11.91 19.79
CA LEU A 43 -3.04 11.99 20.47
C LEU A 43 -3.03 11.25 21.83
N VAL A 44 -4.18 11.06 22.45
CA VAL A 44 -4.29 10.30 23.72
C VAL A 44 -3.77 8.87 23.57
N GLU A 45 -4.13 8.19 22.49
CA GLU A 45 -3.64 6.83 22.25
C GLU A 45 -2.20 6.84 21.68
N ALA A 46 -1.89 7.81 20.82
CA ALA A 46 -0.56 7.99 20.24
C ALA A 46 0.52 8.25 21.29
N SER A 47 0.20 8.96 22.39
CA SER A 47 1.13 9.29 23.47
C SER A 47 1.72 8.08 24.19
N LYS A 48 1.13 6.89 24.02
CA LYS A 48 1.69 5.64 24.56
C LYS A 48 2.95 5.17 23.84
N TYR A 49 3.18 5.67 22.61
CA TYR A 49 4.22 5.19 21.70
C TYR A 49 5.17 6.30 21.25
N ALA A 50 4.83 7.57 21.49
CA ALA A 50 5.60 8.74 21.11
C ALA A 50 6.18 9.45 22.33
N ASP A 51 7.37 10.08 22.17
CA ASP A 51 8.02 10.84 23.22
C ASP A 51 7.37 12.22 23.43
N THR A 52 6.91 12.84 22.32
CA THR A 52 6.16 14.11 22.36
C THR A 52 5.05 14.10 21.33
N PHE A 53 4.12 15.03 21.47
CA PHE A 53 3.01 15.17 20.53
C PHE A 53 2.58 16.63 20.39
N CYS A 54 2.03 16.98 19.22
CA CYS A 54 1.50 18.31 18.90
C CYS A 54 0.30 18.21 17.97
N THR A 55 -0.40 19.33 17.75
CA THR A 55 -1.61 19.39 16.93
C THR A 55 -1.41 19.95 15.55
N ASP A 56 -0.24 20.46 15.24
CA ASP A 56 0.13 20.99 13.92
C ASP A 56 1.54 20.58 13.53
N TRP A 57 1.74 20.34 12.23
CA TRP A 57 3.03 19.88 11.72
C TRP A 57 4.13 20.97 11.76
N GLN A 58 3.75 22.26 11.74
CA GLN A 58 4.71 23.35 11.83
C GLN A 58 5.39 23.33 13.20
N THR A 59 4.63 23.14 14.26
CA THR A 59 5.17 22.92 15.62
C THR A 59 6.07 21.70 15.66
N LEU A 60 5.69 20.59 14.97
CA LEU A 60 6.50 19.38 14.92
C LEU A 60 7.91 19.66 14.37
N VAL A 61 8.02 20.30 13.20
CA VAL A 61 9.32 20.56 12.53
C VAL A 61 10.10 21.72 13.17
N THR A 62 9.43 22.63 13.85
CA THR A 62 10.09 23.75 14.55
C THR A 62 10.76 23.27 15.84
N ASN A 63 10.12 22.35 16.55
CA ASN A 63 10.61 21.90 17.86
C ASN A 63 11.58 20.72 17.75
N HIS A 64 11.60 20.01 16.62
CA HIS A 64 12.39 18.78 16.48
C HIS A 64 13.13 18.76 15.14
N HIS A 65 14.39 18.36 15.18
CA HIS A 65 15.15 18.03 13.98
C HIS A 65 14.83 16.58 13.58
N LEU A 66 14.07 16.41 12.50
CA LEU A 66 13.56 15.10 12.06
C LEU A 66 14.47 14.50 10.98
N ASP A 67 14.84 13.25 11.15
CA ASP A 67 15.49 12.47 10.08
C ASP A 67 14.45 11.96 9.09
N ILE A 68 13.30 11.50 9.60
CA ILE A 68 12.23 10.89 8.80
C ILE A 68 10.87 11.46 9.21
N VAL A 69 10.00 11.72 8.24
CA VAL A 69 8.59 12.03 8.48
C VAL A 69 7.70 10.98 7.85
N ALA A 70 6.74 10.45 8.60
CA ALA A 70 5.68 9.60 8.09
C ALA A 70 4.38 10.41 7.93
N ILE A 71 3.80 10.42 6.73
CA ILE A 71 2.52 11.03 6.40
C ILE A 71 1.48 9.91 6.32
N VAL A 72 0.60 9.84 7.33
CA VAL A 72 -0.38 8.77 7.55
C VAL A 72 -1.77 9.38 7.78
N THR A 73 -2.02 10.47 7.12
CA THR A 73 -3.27 11.25 7.11
C THR A 73 -4.24 10.73 6.05
N PRO A 74 -5.43 11.28 5.86
CA PRO A 74 -6.26 11.03 4.69
C PRO A 74 -5.54 11.40 3.38
N ALA A 75 -5.80 10.63 2.32
CA ALA A 75 -5.07 10.72 1.05
C ALA A 75 -5.14 12.10 0.37
N ASP A 76 -6.23 12.82 0.54
CA ASP A 76 -6.44 14.18 0.05
C ASP A 76 -5.50 15.24 0.66
N THR A 77 -4.80 14.88 1.73
CA THR A 77 -3.81 15.77 2.38
C THR A 77 -2.36 15.39 2.09
N HIS A 78 -2.12 14.24 1.45
CA HIS A 78 -0.77 13.70 1.28
C HIS A 78 0.12 14.62 0.45
N HIS A 79 -0.39 15.15 -0.67
CA HIS A 79 0.36 16.03 -1.56
C HIS A 79 0.89 17.26 -0.84
N ASP A 80 0.00 18.06 -0.23
CA ASP A 80 0.38 19.32 0.39
C ASP A 80 1.31 19.13 1.59
N LEU A 81 1.07 18.09 2.39
CA LEU A 81 1.94 17.72 3.49
C LEU A 81 3.32 17.26 3.00
N ALA A 82 3.38 16.44 1.95
CA ALA A 82 4.65 15.96 1.40
C ALA A 82 5.49 17.11 0.84
N ILE A 83 4.89 18.00 0.03
CA ILE A 83 5.58 19.17 -0.52
C ILE A 83 6.12 20.06 0.60
N SER A 84 5.35 20.25 1.69
CA SER A 84 5.76 21.09 2.81
C SER A 84 6.83 20.44 3.69
N LEU A 85 6.74 19.12 3.95
CA LEU A 85 7.58 18.44 4.94
C LEU A 85 8.93 17.96 4.38
N LEU A 86 9.05 17.79 3.05
CA LEU A 86 10.30 17.36 2.41
C LEU A 86 11.46 18.35 2.58
N ASP A 87 11.20 19.60 2.92
CA ASP A 87 12.25 20.58 3.23
C ASP A 87 12.82 20.44 4.66
N TYR A 88 12.21 19.59 5.51
CA TYR A 88 12.54 19.44 6.92
C TYR A 88 13.07 18.05 7.30
N CYS A 89 13.16 17.12 6.36
CA CYS A 89 13.61 15.76 6.65
C CYS A 89 14.41 15.17 5.48
N ARG A 90 15.21 14.14 5.77
CA ARG A 90 15.99 13.42 4.75
C ARG A 90 15.25 12.24 4.11
N ALA A 91 14.19 11.79 4.75
CA ALA A 91 13.37 10.72 4.22
C ALA A 91 11.89 10.92 4.58
N VAL A 92 11.00 10.52 3.69
CA VAL A 92 9.56 10.55 3.91
C VAL A 92 8.95 9.18 3.65
N PHE A 93 8.08 8.76 4.57
CA PHE A 93 7.14 7.67 4.37
C PHE A 93 5.78 8.29 4.03
N ILE A 94 5.16 7.89 2.94
CA ILE A 94 3.80 8.34 2.61
C ILE A 94 2.91 7.12 2.47
N GLU A 95 1.82 7.07 3.22
CA GLU A 95 0.83 6.01 3.05
C GLU A 95 0.21 6.04 1.65
N LYS A 96 -0.22 4.88 1.21
CA LYS A 96 -0.90 4.78 -0.08
C LYS A 96 -2.37 5.29 0.01
N PRO A 97 -2.90 5.88 -1.08
CA PRO A 97 -2.17 6.32 -2.27
C PRO A 97 -1.30 7.54 -1.96
N ILE A 98 -0.19 7.69 -2.66
CA ILE A 98 0.74 8.83 -2.46
C ILE A 98 0.07 10.19 -2.68
N GLY A 99 -0.94 10.24 -3.52
CA GLY A 99 -1.80 11.37 -3.88
C GLY A 99 -3.03 10.85 -4.60
N LEU A 100 -3.97 11.74 -4.93
CA LEU A 100 -5.22 11.39 -5.59
C LEU A 100 -5.15 11.46 -7.12
N SER A 101 -4.08 12.03 -7.68
CA SER A 101 -3.85 12.12 -9.12
C SER A 101 -2.40 11.82 -9.50
N ARG A 102 -2.19 11.52 -10.78
CA ARG A 102 -0.83 11.32 -11.34
C ARG A 102 0.00 12.60 -11.28
N GLU A 103 -0.63 13.75 -11.39
CA GLU A 103 -0.03 15.08 -11.27
C GLU A 103 0.52 15.27 -9.86
N GLU A 104 -0.27 14.98 -8.83
CA GLU A 104 0.16 15.03 -7.42
C GLU A 104 1.31 14.06 -7.16
N ALA A 105 1.19 12.81 -7.59
CA ALA A 105 2.24 11.80 -7.45
C ALA A 105 3.56 12.25 -8.12
N SER A 106 3.47 12.77 -9.34
CA SER A 106 4.63 13.27 -10.10
C SER A 106 5.26 14.49 -9.43
N SER A 107 4.47 15.39 -8.87
CA SER A 107 4.92 16.57 -8.12
C SER A 107 5.70 16.16 -6.87
N ILE A 108 5.19 15.20 -6.08
CA ILE A 108 5.90 14.69 -4.91
C ILE A 108 7.22 14.02 -5.30
N ILE A 109 7.22 13.16 -6.33
CA ILE A 109 8.42 12.49 -6.83
C ILE A 109 9.47 13.51 -7.28
N ALA A 110 9.06 14.54 -8.02
CA ALA A 110 9.97 15.60 -8.46
C ALA A 110 10.56 16.38 -7.26
N LYS A 111 9.75 16.68 -6.23
CA LYS A 111 10.23 17.35 -5.01
C LYS A 111 11.24 16.48 -4.26
N VAL A 112 10.99 15.17 -4.14
CA VAL A 112 11.94 14.21 -3.53
C VAL A 112 13.28 14.22 -4.25
N GLN A 113 13.27 14.22 -5.59
CA GLN A 113 14.49 14.29 -6.40
C GLN A 113 15.23 15.61 -6.23
N GLN A 114 14.50 16.74 -6.12
CA GLN A 114 15.08 18.07 -5.91
C GLN A 114 15.74 18.23 -4.54
N THR A 115 15.18 17.59 -3.49
CA THR A 115 15.71 17.65 -2.13
C THR A 115 16.74 16.56 -1.81
N ASP A 116 17.05 15.68 -2.77
CA ASP A 116 17.88 14.49 -2.57
C ASP A 116 17.44 13.65 -1.37
N SER A 117 16.12 13.59 -1.17
CA SER A 117 15.51 12.87 -0.07
C SER A 117 15.17 11.44 -0.47
N LYS A 118 14.89 10.59 0.52
CA LYS A 118 14.39 9.24 0.31
C LYS A 118 12.86 9.20 0.44
N LEU A 119 12.20 8.48 -0.46
CA LEU A 119 10.75 8.26 -0.43
C LEU A 119 10.42 6.78 -0.34
N LEU A 120 9.56 6.42 0.61
CA LEU A 120 8.87 5.15 0.65
C LEU A 120 7.37 5.39 0.59
N VAL A 121 6.69 4.82 -0.41
CA VAL A 121 5.23 4.79 -0.47
C VAL A 121 4.73 3.46 0.09
N GLY A 122 3.75 3.49 0.99
CA GLY A 122 3.25 2.38 1.79
C GLY A 122 2.54 1.28 0.99
N HIS A 123 3.17 0.74 -0.06
CA HIS A 123 2.73 -0.46 -0.77
C HIS A 123 3.13 -1.70 0.01
N ILE A 124 2.50 -1.88 1.17
CA ILE A 124 2.86 -2.85 2.20
C ILE A 124 3.01 -4.29 1.70
N LEU A 125 2.26 -4.72 0.66
CA LEU A 125 2.32 -6.07 0.13
C LEU A 125 3.63 -6.37 -0.61
N ARG A 126 4.38 -5.37 -1.05
CA ARG A 126 5.74 -5.53 -1.59
C ARG A 126 6.76 -5.99 -0.53
N PHE A 127 6.43 -5.84 0.74
CA PHE A 127 7.24 -6.27 1.88
C PHE A 127 6.70 -7.55 2.55
N HIS A 128 5.70 -8.19 1.93
CA HIS A 128 5.07 -9.39 2.46
C HIS A 128 5.88 -10.64 2.05
N ASP A 129 6.46 -11.34 3.03
CA ASP A 129 7.39 -12.45 2.78
C ASP A 129 6.80 -13.54 1.90
N ALA A 130 5.57 -13.98 2.19
CA ALA A 130 4.95 -15.04 1.40
C ALA A 130 4.63 -14.62 -0.05
N ILE A 131 4.42 -13.31 -0.33
CA ILE A 131 4.27 -12.82 -1.70
C ILE A 131 5.63 -12.84 -2.41
N ASN A 132 6.67 -12.35 -1.75
CA ASN A 132 8.02 -12.33 -2.34
C ASN A 132 8.55 -13.75 -2.58
N GLU A 133 8.33 -14.66 -1.65
CA GLU A 133 8.65 -16.09 -1.82
C GLU A 133 7.86 -16.73 -2.97
N ALA A 134 6.56 -16.40 -3.09
CA ALA A 134 5.75 -16.88 -4.22
C ALA A 134 6.31 -16.39 -5.57
N ILE A 135 6.73 -15.13 -5.66
CA ILE A 135 7.35 -14.57 -6.87
C ILE A 135 8.69 -15.26 -7.17
N GLU A 136 9.50 -15.55 -6.15
CA GLU A 136 10.74 -16.30 -6.31
C GLU A 136 10.48 -17.71 -6.87
N ILE A 137 9.55 -18.46 -6.27
CA ILE A 137 9.13 -19.79 -6.73
C ILE A 137 8.58 -19.72 -8.18
N ILE A 138 7.80 -18.71 -8.54
CA ILE A 138 7.34 -18.49 -9.91
C ILE A 138 8.52 -18.29 -10.85
N THR A 139 9.50 -17.49 -10.45
CA THR A 139 10.69 -17.18 -11.26
C THR A 139 11.56 -18.43 -11.50
N THR A 140 11.61 -19.38 -10.56
CA THR A 140 12.29 -20.67 -10.76
C THR A 140 11.57 -21.60 -11.73
N GLY A 141 10.32 -21.29 -12.11
CA GLY A 141 9.50 -22.07 -13.05
C GLY A 141 8.79 -23.26 -12.40
N GLU A 142 8.73 -23.39 -11.11
CA GLU A 142 8.13 -24.53 -10.41
C GLU A 142 6.65 -24.74 -10.76
N ILE A 143 5.88 -23.67 -10.95
CA ILE A 143 4.48 -23.74 -11.38
C ILE A 143 4.29 -23.51 -12.90
N GLY A 144 5.39 -23.45 -13.66
CA GLY A 144 5.40 -23.02 -15.04
C GLY A 144 5.20 -21.52 -15.21
N GLU A 145 5.02 -21.06 -16.45
CA GLU A 145 4.79 -19.64 -16.73
C GLU A 145 3.54 -19.12 -16.01
N LEU A 146 3.66 -18.02 -15.29
CA LEU A 146 2.54 -17.37 -14.61
C LEU A 146 1.58 -16.76 -15.63
N GLN A 147 0.32 -17.19 -15.60
CA GLN A 147 -0.73 -16.82 -16.56
C GLN A 147 -1.79 -15.94 -15.94
N LYS A 148 -2.19 -16.21 -14.68
CA LYS A 148 -3.29 -15.51 -14.03
C LYS A 148 -3.01 -15.27 -12.54
N ILE A 149 -3.53 -14.16 -12.04
CA ILE A 149 -3.53 -13.81 -10.61
C ILE A 149 -4.97 -13.53 -10.18
N GLU A 150 -5.39 -14.12 -9.06
CA GLU A 150 -6.61 -13.74 -8.36
C GLU A 150 -6.23 -13.13 -7.03
N PHE A 151 -6.71 -11.91 -6.79
CA PHE A 151 -6.51 -11.16 -5.57
C PHE A 151 -7.86 -10.91 -4.91
N ASN A 152 -8.04 -11.41 -3.70
CA ASN A 152 -9.25 -11.22 -2.91
C ASN A 152 -8.93 -10.42 -1.64
N ARG A 153 -9.69 -9.35 -1.41
CA ARG A 153 -9.63 -8.56 -0.19
C ARG A 153 -11.03 -8.14 0.23
N ILE A 154 -11.75 -9.08 0.82
CA ILE A 154 -13.07 -8.88 1.39
C ILE A 154 -12.93 -8.74 2.91
N THR A 155 -13.59 -7.77 3.50
CA THR A 155 -13.61 -7.57 4.96
C THR A 155 -15.04 -7.49 5.47
N ASN A 156 -15.27 -7.99 6.68
CA ASN A 156 -16.55 -7.87 7.39
C ASN A 156 -16.76 -6.50 8.07
N ARG A 157 -15.80 -5.58 7.91
CA ARG A 157 -15.89 -4.23 8.49
C ARG A 157 -16.81 -3.35 7.69
N GLN A 158 -17.46 -2.40 8.39
CA GLN A 158 -18.21 -1.33 7.76
C GLN A 158 -17.27 -0.42 6.95
N PRO A 159 -17.72 0.08 5.78
CA PRO A 159 -16.97 1.11 5.06
C PRO A 159 -16.85 2.39 5.89
N PRO A 160 -15.82 3.21 5.67
CA PRO A 160 -15.74 4.56 6.22
C PRO A 160 -16.85 5.46 5.63
N ASP A 161 -17.01 6.67 6.18
CA ASP A 161 -18.08 7.61 5.77
C ASP A 161 -18.03 7.97 4.27
N ASN A 162 -16.83 8.18 3.72
CA ASN A 162 -16.59 8.46 2.30
C ASN A 162 -15.66 7.39 1.72
N PRO A 163 -16.20 6.19 1.42
CA PRO A 163 -15.37 5.09 0.98
C PRO A 163 -15.02 5.23 -0.50
N ASN A 164 -13.74 5.14 -0.83
CA ASN A 164 -13.30 4.80 -2.18
C ASN A 164 -12.61 3.43 -2.12
N ILE A 165 -13.29 2.39 -2.59
CA ILE A 165 -12.78 1.02 -2.50
C ILE A 165 -11.54 0.80 -3.37
N PHE A 166 -11.42 1.55 -4.47
CA PHE A 166 -10.28 1.44 -5.36
C PHE A 166 -9.01 1.96 -4.69
N GLU A 167 -9.07 3.14 -4.06
CA GLU A 167 -7.95 3.71 -3.29
C GLU A 167 -7.66 2.92 -2.01
N ALA A 168 -8.72 2.43 -1.34
CA ALA A 168 -8.57 1.74 -0.08
C ALA A 168 -8.02 0.32 -0.22
N MET A 169 -8.48 -0.44 -1.24
CA MET A 169 -8.24 -1.88 -1.37
C MET A 169 -7.73 -2.30 -2.73
N ALA A 170 -8.36 -1.86 -3.85
CA ALA A 170 -7.98 -2.35 -5.16
C ALA A 170 -6.57 -1.93 -5.58
N ILE A 171 -6.07 -0.80 -5.11
CA ILE A 171 -4.68 -0.36 -5.34
C ILE A 171 -3.66 -1.42 -4.92
N HIS A 172 -3.92 -2.16 -3.83
CA HIS A 172 -3.04 -3.25 -3.41
C HIS A 172 -3.04 -4.40 -4.42
N GLY A 173 -4.22 -4.77 -4.93
CA GLY A 173 -4.33 -5.84 -5.93
C GLY A 173 -3.70 -5.47 -7.26
N ILE A 174 -3.91 -4.23 -7.71
CA ILE A 174 -3.31 -3.69 -8.94
C ILE A 174 -1.78 -3.70 -8.84
N ASP A 175 -1.25 -3.12 -7.75
CA ASP A 175 0.20 -3.08 -7.53
C ASP A 175 0.80 -4.49 -7.41
N THR A 176 0.17 -5.38 -6.63
CA THR A 176 0.64 -6.76 -6.48
C THR A 176 0.63 -7.54 -7.80
N ALA A 177 -0.40 -7.36 -8.63
CA ALA A 177 -0.46 -8.02 -9.94
C ALA A 177 0.66 -7.54 -10.86
N CYS A 178 0.85 -6.22 -10.97
CA CYS A 178 1.94 -5.65 -11.76
C CYS A 178 3.32 -6.12 -11.26
N TYR A 179 3.53 -6.07 -9.96
CA TYR A 179 4.77 -6.50 -9.31
C TYR A 179 5.06 -7.98 -9.57
N SER A 180 4.05 -8.85 -9.40
CA SER A 180 4.18 -10.30 -9.60
C SER A 180 4.40 -10.70 -11.06
N PHE A 181 3.93 -9.90 -12.02
CA PHE A 181 4.23 -10.06 -13.45
C PHE A 181 5.55 -9.40 -13.89
N GLY A 182 6.43 -8.99 -12.95
CA GLY A 182 7.72 -8.36 -13.26
C GLY A 182 7.57 -6.90 -13.69
N GLU A 183 6.73 -6.16 -13.00
CA GLU A 183 6.44 -4.73 -13.23
C GLU A 183 5.74 -4.44 -14.58
N LEU A 184 5.03 -5.43 -15.13
CA LEU A 184 4.28 -5.21 -16.37
C LEU A 184 3.15 -4.18 -16.19
N GLU A 185 2.96 -3.37 -17.22
CA GLU A 185 1.81 -2.46 -17.35
C GLU A 185 0.59 -3.23 -17.87
N PRO A 186 -0.59 -3.12 -17.25
CA PRO A 186 -1.82 -3.65 -17.82
C PRO A 186 -2.17 -3.01 -19.17
N SER A 187 -2.79 -3.78 -20.06
CA SER A 187 -3.27 -3.30 -21.36
C SER A 187 -4.71 -2.80 -21.29
N THR A 188 -5.54 -3.46 -20.47
CA THR A 188 -6.97 -3.10 -20.30
C THR A 188 -7.42 -3.24 -18.86
N LEU A 189 -8.51 -2.56 -18.53
CA LEU A 189 -9.24 -2.69 -17.27
C LEU A 189 -10.73 -2.77 -17.54
N SER A 190 -11.43 -3.69 -16.89
CA SER A 190 -12.88 -3.68 -16.75
C SER A 190 -13.28 -3.72 -15.27
N VAL A 191 -14.43 -3.12 -14.94
CA VAL A 191 -15.03 -3.14 -13.60
C VAL A 191 -16.39 -3.84 -13.69
N SER A 192 -16.65 -4.74 -12.76
CA SER A 192 -17.89 -5.52 -12.67
C SER A 192 -18.24 -5.77 -11.21
N ASN A 193 -19.38 -6.43 -10.95
CA ASN A 193 -19.88 -6.74 -9.60
C ASN A 193 -19.85 -5.53 -8.66
N LEU A 194 -20.21 -4.35 -9.22
CA LEU A 194 -20.19 -3.10 -8.49
C LEU A 194 -21.38 -3.01 -7.56
N ALA A 195 -21.14 -2.85 -6.27
CA ALA A 195 -22.16 -2.47 -5.30
C ALA A 195 -21.85 -1.09 -4.74
N LEU A 196 -22.86 -0.25 -4.67
CA LEU A 196 -22.78 1.12 -4.17
C LEU A 196 -23.52 1.22 -2.83
N ASN A 197 -23.05 2.08 -1.94
CA ASN A 197 -23.81 2.46 -0.76
C ASN A 197 -24.89 3.52 -1.10
N ALA A 198 -25.67 3.93 -0.09
CA ALA A 198 -26.73 4.93 -0.27
C ALA A 198 -26.25 6.28 -0.82
N ASN A 199 -24.96 6.62 -0.64
CA ASN A 199 -24.34 7.84 -1.13
C ASN A 199 -23.64 7.65 -2.49
N LYS A 200 -23.98 6.57 -3.22
CA LYS A 200 -23.39 6.19 -4.53
C LYS A 200 -21.87 5.93 -4.50
N TYR A 201 -21.26 5.68 -3.34
CA TYR A 201 -19.86 5.26 -3.24
C TYR A 201 -19.71 3.74 -3.44
N PRO A 202 -18.69 3.28 -4.20
CA PRO A 202 -18.44 1.86 -4.41
C PRO A 202 -17.94 1.20 -3.12
N ILE A 203 -18.64 0.15 -2.68
CA ILE A 203 -18.31 -0.64 -1.50
C ILE A 203 -17.87 -2.07 -1.82
N ASN A 204 -18.21 -2.57 -3.00
CA ASN A 204 -17.70 -3.82 -3.56
C ASN A 204 -17.41 -3.61 -5.03
N ALA A 205 -16.35 -4.24 -5.53
CA ALA A 205 -16.01 -4.23 -6.94
C ALA A 205 -15.14 -5.43 -7.31
N LYS A 206 -15.26 -5.85 -8.58
CA LYS A 206 -14.36 -6.78 -9.22
C LYS A 206 -13.71 -6.09 -10.42
N LEU A 207 -12.38 -6.01 -10.42
CA LEU A 207 -11.58 -5.48 -11.49
C LEU A 207 -10.95 -6.66 -12.27
N SER A 208 -11.03 -6.62 -13.60
CA SER A 208 -10.29 -7.54 -14.45
C SER A 208 -9.30 -6.76 -15.29
N LEU A 209 -8.02 -7.12 -15.19
CA LEU A 209 -6.91 -6.54 -15.90
C LEU A 209 -6.34 -7.56 -16.88
N THR A 210 -6.04 -7.13 -18.09
CA THR A 210 -5.25 -7.93 -19.05
C THR A 210 -3.87 -7.33 -19.18
N PHE A 211 -2.87 -8.18 -19.42
CA PHE A 211 -1.47 -7.79 -19.57
C PHE A 211 -0.92 -8.33 -20.90
N PRO A 212 0.23 -7.83 -21.38
CA PRO A 212 0.94 -8.42 -22.50
C PRO A 212 1.17 -9.93 -22.30
N GLY A 213 1.14 -10.70 -23.39
CA GLY A 213 1.31 -12.16 -23.34
C GLY A 213 0.09 -12.93 -22.81
N MET A 214 -1.12 -12.37 -22.96
CA MET A 214 -2.39 -12.99 -22.52
C MET A 214 -2.43 -13.30 -21.02
N LYS A 215 -1.71 -12.54 -20.22
CA LYS A 215 -1.74 -12.66 -18.76
C LYS A 215 -2.93 -11.87 -18.20
N GLU A 216 -3.49 -12.34 -17.09
CA GLU A 216 -4.70 -11.77 -16.50
C GLU A 216 -4.57 -11.57 -14.99
N ALA A 217 -5.19 -10.52 -14.47
CA ALA A 217 -5.43 -10.40 -13.03
C ALA A 217 -6.91 -10.10 -12.76
N CYS A 218 -7.46 -10.80 -11.79
CA CYS A 218 -8.80 -10.60 -11.26
C CYS A 218 -8.68 -10.13 -9.82
N ILE A 219 -9.18 -8.93 -9.53
CA ILE A 219 -9.08 -8.29 -8.22
C ILE A 219 -10.50 -8.11 -7.68
N GLU A 220 -10.83 -8.79 -6.60
CA GLU A 220 -12.10 -8.68 -5.92
C GLU A 220 -11.92 -8.03 -4.56
N VAL A 221 -12.63 -6.92 -4.35
CA VAL A 221 -12.52 -6.11 -3.13
C VAL A 221 -13.89 -5.77 -2.58
N GLY A 222 -14.02 -5.73 -1.25
CA GLY A 222 -15.31 -5.45 -0.65
C GLY A 222 -15.27 -5.16 0.85
N TRP A 223 -16.23 -4.34 1.28
CA TRP A 223 -16.64 -4.17 2.67
C TRP A 223 -17.93 -4.95 2.93
N ASN A 224 -18.26 -5.16 4.20
CA ASN A 224 -19.48 -5.86 4.65
C ASN A 224 -19.61 -7.30 4.15
N GLY A 225 -18.51 -7.98 3.86
CA GLY A 225 -18.54 -9.40 3.56
C GLY A 225 -19.01 -10.23 4.77
N ASN A 226 -19.63 -11.37 4.50
CA ASN A 226 -20.04 -12.30 5.55
C ASN A 226 -18.82 -12.88 6.28
N GLU A 227 -17.74 -13.09 5.53
CA GLU A 227 -16.46 -13.60 6.04
C GLU A 227 -15.30 -12.76 5.49
N GLU A 228 -14.21 -12.68 6.25
CA GLU A 228 -12.98 -12.09 5.73
C GLU A 228 -12.32 -13.05 4.74
N ASN A 229 -11.99 -12.52 3.54
CA ASN A 229 -11.18 -13.22 2.55
C ASN A 229 -10.01 -12.32 2.14
N ARG A 230 -8.79 -12.78 2.41
CA ARG A 230 -7.54 -12.05 2.15
C ARG A 230 -6.51 -12.98 1.55
N GLU A 231 -6.68 -13.31 0.29
CA GLU A 231 -5.81 -14.25 -0.38
C GLU A 231 -5.38 -13.77 -1.76
N ILE A 232 -4.23 -14.27 -2.18
CA ILE A 232 -3.73 -14.13 -3.55
C ILE A 232 -3.47 -15.53 -4.08
N LYS A 233 -4.00 -15.82 -5.26
CA LYS A 233 -3.78 -17.08 -5.94
C LYS A 233 -3.10 -16.86 -7.29
N TYR A 234 -1.96 -17.48 -7.43
CA TYR A 234 -1.17 -17.47 -8.65
C TYR A 234 -1.42 -18.73 -9.44
N PHE A 235 -1.71 -18.61 -10.72
CA PHE A 235 -1.95 -19.73 -11.62
C PHE A 235 -0.85 -19.76 -12.69
N GLY A 236 0.00 -20.75 -12.61
CA GLY A 236 0.98 -21.06 -13.62
C GLY A 236 0.49 -22.17 -14.55
N ALA A 237 1.22 -22.41 -15.65
CA ALA A 237 0.89 -23.45 -16.62
C ALA A 237 0.90 -24.87 -16.03
N SER A 238 1.61 -25.12 -14.92
CA SER A 238 1.81 -26.45 -14.33
C SER A 238 1.42 -26.54 -12.85
N GLY A 239 0.96 -25.43 -12.25
CA GLY A 239 0.60 -25.44 -10.83
C GLY A 239 0.03 -24.11 -10.35
N THR A 240 -0.26 -24.06 -9.05
CA THR A 240 -0.78 -22.86 -8.39
C THR A 240 -0.08 -22.59 -7.09
N ILE A 241 -0.02 -21.32 -6.68
CA ILE A 241 0.43 -20.90 -5.34
C ILE A 241 -0.70 -20.12 -4.70
N LEU A 242 -1.01 -20.41 -3.45
CA LEU A 242 -1.95 -19.65 -2.62
C LEU A 242 -1.18 -18.97 -1.49
N VAL A 243 -1.37 -17.66 -1.37
CA VAL A 243 -0.86 -16.81 -0.28
C VAL A 243 -2.04 -16.22 0.47
N GLU A 244 -2.10 -16.45 1.77
CA GLU A 244 -3.03 -15.83 2.69
C GLU A 244 -2.38 -14.55 3.24
N THR A 245 -2.87 -13.35 2.84
CA THR A 245 -2.21 -12.08 3.18
C THR A 245 -2.43 -11.60 4.61
N SER A 246 -3.12 -12.38 5.44
CA SER A 246 -3.22 -12.18 6.89
C SER A 246 -2.01 -12.70 7.65
N THR A 247 -1.20 -13.54 7.03
CA THR A 247 0.06 -14.10 7.57
C THR A 247 1.15 -14.09 6.50
N SER A 248 2.37 -13.66 6.88
CA SER A 248 3.52 -13.63 5.97
C SER A 248 4.41 -14.86 6.06
N SER A 249 4.09 -15.83 6.93
CA SER A 249 4.99 -16.93 7.28
C SER A 249 4.81 -18.21 6.46
N LYS A 250 3.80 -18.29 5.59
CA LYS A 250 3.53 -19.53 4.82
C LYS A 250 2.79 -19.26 3.52
N LEU A 251 2.93 -20.19 2.58
CA LEU A 251 2.15 -20.29 1.35
C LEU A 251 1.87 -21.77 1.02
N ILE A 252 0.92 -22.02 0.13
CA ILE A 252 0.53 -23.36 -0.30
C ILE A 252 0.83 -23.51 -1.79
N ILE A 253 1.58 -24.53 -2.16
CA ILE A 253 1.96 -24.83 -3.54
C ILE A 253 1.25 -26.11 -3.97
N LYS A 254 0.61 -26.08 -5.14
CA LYS A 254 -0.02 -27.25 -5.79
C LYS A 254 0.57 -27.47 -7.16
N THR A 255 1.24 -28.62 -7.36
CA THR A 255 1.82 -29.05 -8.64
C THR A 255 1.60 -30.54 -8.83
N LEU A 256 1.27 -30.98 -10.06
CA LEU A 256 1.14 -32.40 -10.42
C LEU A 256 0.22 -33.20 -9.46
N GLY A 257 -0.87 -32.58 -8.97
CA GLY A 257 -1.81 -33.19 -8.05
C GLY A 257 -1.29 -33.33 -6.60
N LYS A 258 -0.11 -32.82 -6.28
CA LYS A 258 0.44 -32.75 -4.93
C LYS A 258 0.28 -31.36 -4.35
N GLU A 259 -0.04 -31.27 -3.08
CA GLU A 259 -0.09 -30.05 -2.30
C GLU A 259 0.99 -30.08 -1.23
N ARG A 260 1.68 -28.95 -1.04
CA ARG A 260 2.62 -28.77 0.05
C ARG A 260 2.48 -27.38 0.68
N ILE A 261 2.67 -27.31 1.96
CA ILE A 261 2.80 -26.05 2.70
C ILE A 261 4.29 -25.67 2.71
N TRP A 262 4.57 -24.46 2.27
CA TRP A 262 5.90 -23.87 2.34
C TRP A 262 5.94 -22.89 3.51
N VAL A 263 6.79 -23.14 4.49
CA VAL A 263 6.96 -22.29 5.68
C VAL A 263 8.17 -21.39 5.49
N ILE A 264 8.01 -20.14 5.86
CA ILE A 264 9.04 -19.11 5.77
C ILE A 264 9.55 -18.83 7.17
N ASP A 265 10.81 -19.19 7.41
CA ASP A 265 11.46 -18.95 8.68
C ASP A 265 11.78 -17.47 8.88
N ASN A 266 11.66 -17.00 10.13
CA ASN A 266 11.99 -15.61 10.52
C ASN A 266 11.20 -14.53 9.75
N SER A 267 9.96 -14.81 9.32
CA SER A 267 9.12 -13.80 8.70
C SER A 267 8.78 -12.68 9.69
N GLU A 268 8.89 -11.44 9.24
CA GLU A 268 8.50 -10.26 10.00
C GLU A 268 7.22 -9.63 9.43
N LEU A 269 6.58 -8.78 10.24
CA LEU A 269 5.42 -8.01 9.76
C LEU A 269 5.85 -7.08 8.62
N PRO A 270 5.08 -6.99 7.52
CA PRO A 270 5.42 -6.15 6.38
C PRO A 270 5.71 -4.69 6.73
N LEU A 271 4.93 -4.09 7.66
CA LEU A 271 5.16 -2.71 8.11
C LEU A 271 6.51 -2.54 8.83
N MET A 272 6.96 -3.56 9.57
CA MET A 272 8.29 -3.56 10.18
C MET A 272 9.38 -3.51 9.10
N LYS A 273 9.23 -4.28 8.03
CA LYS A 273 10.16 -4.31 6.90
C LYS A 273 10.16 -3.01 6.10
N GLU A 274 9.01 -2.36 5.91
CA GLU A 274 8.94 -1.03 5.32
C GLU A 274 9.79 -0.03 6.11
N TRP A 275 9.64 -0.01 7.42
CA TRP A 275 10.44 0.86 8.28
C TRP A 275 11.92 0.50 8.27
N GLN A 276 12.27 -0.78 8.35
CA GLN A 276 13.67 -1.22 8.25
C GLN A 276 14.28 -0.81 6.91
N TYR A 277 13.53 -0.90 5.81
CA TYR A 277 13.96 -0.44 4.49
C TYR A 277 14.24 1.05 4.48
N LEU A 278 13.34 1.87 5.04
CA LEU A 278 13.51 3.32 5.07
C LEU A 278 14.66 3.78 5.97
N LEU A 279 14.90 3.05 7.06
CA LEU A 279 15.99 3.33 8.03
C LEU A 279 17.39 2.95 7.52
N GLN A 280 17.51 2.17 6.44
CA GLN A 280 18.82 1.85 5.88
C GLN A 280 19.50 3.11 5.34
N PRO A 281 20.83 3.25 5.50
CA PRO A 281 21.55 4.42 5.00
C PRO A 281 21.41 4.60 3.48
N LEU A 282 21.24 5.83 3.02
CA LEU A 282 21.17 6.21 1.60
C LEU A 282 22.40 5.78 0.79
N ASN A 283 23.54 5.56 1.44
CA ASN A 283 24.80 5.18 0.81
C ASN A 283 24.90 3.69 0.44
N ASN A 284 23.86 2.91 0.66
CA ASN A 284 23.83 1.52 0.24
C ASN A 284 23.53 1.47 -1.28
N ALA A 285 24.52 1.15 -2.10
CA ALA A 285 24.44 1.18 -3.57
C ALA A 285 23.33 0.30 -4.17
N SER A 286 22.73 -0.60 -3.37
CA SER A 286 21.61 -1.47 -3.77
C SER A 286 20.23 -0.87 -3.47
N GLN A 287 20.15 0.30 -2.83
CA GLN A 287 18.89 0.88 -2.38
C GLN A 287 18.44 2.03 -3.28
N GLN A 288 17.21 1.95 -3.76
CA GLN A 288 16.59 3.03 -4.52
C GLN A 288 16.19 4.18 -3.57
N ALA A 289 16.43 5.42 -4.01
CA ALA A 289 16.01 6.61 -3.27
C ALA A 289 14.47 6.70 -3.18
N ILE A 290 13.76 6.19 -4.19
CA ILE A 290 12.30 6.14 -4.25
C ILE A 290 11.86 4.69 -4.38
N TYR A 291 11.03 4.23 -3.45
CA TYR A 291 10.45 2.89 -3.50
C TYR A 291 8.95 2.91 -3.15
N PRO A 292 8.09 2.21 -3.89
CA PRO A 292 8.37 1.53 -5.16
C PRO A 292 8.98 2.46 -6.23
N PRO A 293 9.48 1.93 -7.36
CA PRO A 293 9.97 2.77 -8.45
C PRO A 293 8.93 3.79 -8.90
N PRO A 294 9.30 5.01 -9.33
CA PRO A 294 8.38 6.06 -9.75
C PRO A 294 7.30 5.59 -10.73
N GLU A 295 7.69 4.72 -11.68
CA GLU A 295 6.79 4.16 -12.68
C GLU A 295 5.69 3.29 -12.05
N ALA A 296 6.03 2.51 -11.02
CA ALA A 296 5.07 1.67 -10.30
C ALA A 296 4.10 2.49 -9.46
N ILE A 297 4.59 3.56 -8.81
CA ILE A 297 3.76 4.50 -8.05
C ILE A 297 2.75 5.18 -8.97
N ILE A 298 3.22 5.79 -10.07
CA ILE A 298 2.36 6.50 -11.04
C ILE A 298 1.39 5.52 -11.71
N ARG A 299 1.83 4.31 -12.05
CA ARG A 299 0.99 3.26 -12.62
C ARG A 299 -0.19 2.92 -11.68
N SER A 300 0.06 2.75 -10.40
CA SER A 300 -1.00 2.42 -9.44
C SER A 300 -2.08 3.50 -9.40
N ILE A 301 -1.70 4.78 -9.39
CA ILE A 301 -2.65 5.90 -9.45
C ILE A 301 -3.41 5.91 -10.78
N LYS A 302 -2.72 5.78 -11.91
CA LYS A 302 -3.33 5.75 -13.25
C LYS A 302 -4.47 4.73 -13.35
N TRP A 303 -4.26 3.52 -12.84
CA TRP A 303 -5.27 2.47 -12.93
C TRP A 303 -6.42 2.67 -11.95
N ILE A 304 -6.18 3.33 -10.80
CA ILE A 304 -7.26 3.76 -9.89
C ILE A 304 -8.10 4.89 -10.52
N GLU A 305 -7.47 5.91 -11.12
CA GLU A 305 -8.17 6.97 -11.85
C GLU A 305 -9.06 6.37 -12.96
N LEU A 306 -8.54 5.43 -13.74
CA LEU A 306 -9.29 4.77 -14.80
C LEU A 306 -10.47 3.94 -14.25
N ALA A 307 -10.31 3.27 -13.10
CA ALA A 307 -11.39 2.53 -12.45
C ALA A 307 -12.49 3.49 -11.98
N ASN A 308 -12.14 4.59 -11.34
CA ASN A 308 -13.08 5.63 -10.91
C ASN A 308 -13.86 6.23 -12.11
N HIS A 309 -13.17 6.53 -13.21
CA HIS A 309 -13.80 7.09 -14.40
C HIS A 309 -14.79 6.12 -15.05
N LYS A 310 -14.48 4.81 -15.09
CA LYS A 310 -15.37 3.79 -15.66
C LYS A 310 -16.71 3.68 -14.91
N ILE A 311 -16.73 3.83 -13.60
CA ILE A 311 -17.98 3.76 -12.82
C ILE A 311 -18.82 5.02 -12.96
N GLN A 312 -18.20 6.20 -13.14
CA GLN A 312 -18.92 7.44 -13.36
C GLN A 312 -19.70 7.41 -14.68
N ASN A 313 -19.09 6.91 -15.75
CA ASN A 313 -19.75 6.77 -17.06
C ASN A 313 -20.89 5.75 -17.03
N THR A 314 -20.73 4.63 -16.32
CA THR A 314 -21.81 3.64 -16.18
C THR A 314 -23.00 4.17 -15.38
N SER A 315 -22.77 5.05 -14.41
CA SER A 315 -23.85 5.68 -13.63
C SER A 315 -24.64 6.70 -14.45
N THR A 316 -24.00 7.43 -15.35
CA THR A 316 -24.64 8.40 -16.24
C THR A 316 -25.52 7.70 -17.28
N GLU A 317 -25.07 6.58 -17.88
CA GLU A 317 -25.86 5.79 -18.82
C GLU A 317 -27.09 5.14 -18.18
N LEU A 318 -27.05 4.81 -16.89
CA LEU A 318 -28.18 4.27 -16.15
C LEU A 318 -29.22 5.34 -15.79
N ASP A 319 -28.78 6.54 -15.43
CA ASP A 319 -29.68 7.68 -15.14
C ASP A 319 -30.38 8.18 -16.43
N GLU A 320 -29.71 8.20 -17.60
CA GLU A 320 -30.31 8.53 -18.90
C GLU A 320 -31.28 7.48 -19.46
N SER A 321 -31.20 6.23 -18.99
CA SER A 321 -32.10 5.14 -19.44
C SER A 321 -33.41 5.08 -18.62
N ILE A 322 -33.59 5.94 -17.61
CA ILE A 322 -34.77 6.00 -16.73
C ILE A 322 -35.65 7.25 -17.04
N GLU A 323 -35.17 8.17 -17.88
CA GLU A 323 -35.98 9.27 -18.46
C GLU A 323 -36.61 8.86 -19.82
#